data_f6afd80095158cf0aaf35929d1e5d4b5
#
_entry.id   f6afd80095158cf0aaf35929d1e5d4b5
#
_cell.length_a   1.000
_cell.length_b   1.000
_cell.length_c   1.000
_cell.angle_alpha   90.00
_cell.angle_beta   90.00
_cell.angle_gamma   90.00
#
_symmetry.space_group_name_H-M   'P 1'
#
loop_
_entity.id
_entity.type
_entity.pdbx_description
1 polymer ?
#
loop_
_entity_poly.entity_id
_entity_poly.type
_entity_poly.pdbx_seq_one_letter_code
_entity_poly.pdbx_strand_id
1 'polypeptide(L)'
;MLSYLGWVSAQVTALGLVFNVLSEGSVSMTAGMVIGAGVVMIYTLVGGMWSVAVTTTVQMVVIVAGLLLVTSSATNMAGGVGEVVAAAAAEGKFEWLPAMDLIDILGWTAALFTLALGSIPQQDVFQRVNTSKSERVAVWGTTLGGVAYFFFAAIPLLLAYSASMVDPAATEVLMAEDSQLVLPSFVFTHMP
;
A
#
# COMPACT_ATOMS: atom_id res chain seq x y z
N MET A 1 -18.31 10.06 7.49
CA MET A 1 -17.40 11.21 7.70
C MET A 1 -16.35 10.92 8.77
N LEU A 2 -16.69 10.45 9.97
CA LEU A 2 -15.71 10.18 11.04
C LEU A 2 -14.66 9.13 10.66
N SER A 3 -15.05 8.03 10.00
CA SER A 3 -14.10 7.00 9.52
C SER A 3 -13.10 7.53 8.49
N TYR A 4 -13.52 8.53 7.70
CA TYR A 4 -12.65 9.18 6.71
C TYR A 4 -11.60 10.09 7.35
N LEU A 5 -11.91 10.70 8.50
CA LEU A 5 -10.93 11.47 9.27
C LEU A 5 -9.79 10.57 9.77
N GLY A 6 -10.10 9.36 10.24
CA GLY A 6 -9.08 8.38 10.62
C GLY A 6 -8.18 7.99 9.45
N TRP A 7 -8.77 7.74 8.28
CA TRP A 7 -8.02 7.43 7.06
C TRP A 7 -7.10 8.59 6.64
N VAL A 8 -7.59 9.81 6.57
CA VAL A 8 -6.80 11.00 6.24
C VAL A 8 -5.69 11.22 7.26
N SER A 9 -5.98 11.06 8.55
CA SER A 9 -4.98 11.16 9.62
C SER A 9 -3.84 10.17 9.42
N ALA A 10 -4.14 8.91 9.11
CA ALA A 10 -3.12 7.89 8.81
C ALA A 10 -2.24 8.28 7.60
N GLN A 11 -2.84 8.82 6.53
CA GLN A 11 -2.09 9.26 5.35
C GLN A 11 -1.18 10.45 5.65
N VAL A 12 -1.66 11.43 6.42
CA VAL A 12 -0.85 12.59 6.84
C VAL A 12 0.30 12.15 7.74
N THR A 13 0.05 11.21 8.65
CA THR A 13 1.09 10.63 9.51
C THR A 13 2.15 9.91 8.69
N ALA A 14 1.74 9.10 7.69
CA ALA A 14 2.67 8.44 6.78
C ALA A 14 3.53 9.43 5.99
N LEU A 15 2.96 10.56 5.52
CA LEU A 15 3.76 11.63 4.90
C LEU A 15 4.80 12.19 5.86
N GLY A 16 4.43 12.45 7.11
CA GLY A 16 5.36 12.91 8.15
C GLY A 16 6.51 11.92 8.36
N LEU A 17 6.20 10.63 8.43
CA LEU A 17 7.18 9.57 8.57
C LEU A 17 8.16 9.55 7.39
N VAL A 18 7.65 9.60 6.17
CA VAL A 18 8.48 9.61 4.95
C VAL A 18 9.43 10.81 4.94
N PHE A 19 8.95 12.03 5.24
CA PHE A 19 9.81 13.21 5.32
C PHE A 19 10.87 13.08 6.40
N ASN A 20 10.52 12.55 7.57
CA ASN A 20 11.47 12.34 8.67
C ASN A 20 12.55 11.33 8.30
N VAL A 21 12.15 10.17 7.75
CA VAL A 21 13.07 9.12 7.36
C VAL A 21 13.99 9.58 6.22
N LEU A 22 13.45 10.16 5.14
CA LEU A 22 14.24 10.63 4.00
C LEU A 22 15.21 11.77 4.34
N SER A 23 14.89 12.56 5.37
CA SER A 23 15.76 13.65 5.83
C SER A 23 16.72 13.24 6.94
N GLU A 24 16.80 11.93 7.26
CA GLU A 24 17.62 11.41 8.37
C GLU A 24 17.31 12.14 9.70
N GLY A 25 16.03 12.45 9.93
CA GLY A 25 15.57 13.16 11.13
C GLY A 25 15.72 14.68 11.10
N SER A 26 16.32 15.28 10.05
CA SER A 26 16.46 16.74 9.93
C SER A 26 15.11 17.46 9.86
N VAL A 27 14.10 16.83 9.27
CA VAL A 27 12.70 17.29 9.27
C VAL A 27 11.94 16.51 10.33
N SER A 28 11.40 17.19 11.33
CA SER A 28 10.58 16.51 12.34
C SER A 28 9.31 15.94 11.72
N MET A 29 8.79 14.86 12.29
CA MET A 29 7.56 14.19 11.81
C MET A 29 6.39 15.19 11.68
N THR A 30 6.21 16.09 12.66
CA THR A 30 5.17 17.13 12.62
C THR A 30 5.38 18.11 11.47
N ALA A 31 6.62 18.56 11.24
CA ALA A 31 6.93 19.44 10.12
C ALA A 31 6.66 18.74 8.77
N GLY A 32 7.03 17.47 8.64
CA GLY A 32 6.74 16.66 7.47
C GLY A 32 5.24 16.51 7.21
N MET A 33 4.44 16.29 8.25
CA MET A 33 2.97 16.25 8.15
C MET A 33 2.40 17.56 7.62
N VAL A 34 2.84 18.69 8.17
CA VAL A 34 2.36 20.03 7.78
C VAL A 34 2.74 20.36 6.36
N ILE A 35 3.99 20.09 5.97
CA ILE A 35 4.49 20.31 4.59
C ILE A 35 3.70 19.43 3.62
N GLY A 36 3.61 18.13 3.86
CA GLY A 36 2.92 17.20 2.99
C GLY A 36 1.44 17.54 2.83
N ALA A 37 0.72 17.75 3.92
CA ALA A 37 -0.67 18.15 3.88
C ALA A 37 -0.88 19.51 3.19
N GLY A 38 0.02 20.47 3.43
CA GLY A 38 -0.01 21.78 2.79
C GLY A 38 0.13 21.71 1.27
N VAL A 39 1.10 20.94 0.78
CA VAL A 39 1.29 20.71 -0.66
C VAL A 39 0.05 20.09 -1.30
N VAL A 40 -0.49 19.03 -0.67
CA VAL A 40 -1.71 18.35 -1.16
C VAL A 40 -2.88 19.32 -1.20
N MET A 41 -3.07 20.10 -0.14
CA MET A 41 -4.14 21.10 -0.06
C MET A 41 -4.02 22.16 -1.16
N ILE A 42 -2.82 22.71 -1.37
CA ILE A 42 -2.61 23.77 -2.37
C ILE A 42 -2.93 23.27 -3.78
N TYR A 43 -2.35 22.16 -4.22
CA TYR A 43 -2.63 21.69 -5.58
C TYR A 43 -4.08 21.23 -5.79
N THR A 44 -4.72 20.73 -4.72
CA THR A 44 -6.13 20.33 -4.78
C THR A 44 -7.06 21.55 -4.87
N LEU A 45 -6.79 22.62 -4.13
CA LEU A 45 -7.55 23.86 -4.18
C LEU A 45 -7.43 24.57 -5.53
N VAL A 46 -6.22 24.55 -6.13
CA VAL A 46 -5.97 25.24 -7.40
C VAL A 46 -6.48 24.44 -8.60
N GLY A 47 -6.23 23.13 -8.62
CA GLY A 47 -6.50 22.31 -9.80
C GLY A 47 -7.69 21.33 -9.67
N GLY A 48 -8.30 21.24 -8.49
CA GLY A 48 -9.44 20.35 -8.23
C GLY A 48 -9.17 18.89 -8.61
N MET A 49 -10.19 18.19 -9.10
CA MET A 49 -10.10 16.78 -9.48
C MET A 49 -9.14 16.51 -10.65
N TRP A 50 -8.95 17.49 -11.54
CA TRP A 50 -7.98 17.34 -12.65
C TRP A 50 -6.54 17.26 -12.14
N SER A 51 -6.17 18.14 -11.23
CA SER A 51 -4.85 18.13 -10.61
C SER A 51 -4.59 16.82 -9.87
N VAL A 52 -5.59 16.34 -9.10
CA VAL A 52 -5.51 15.06 -8.40
C VAL A 52 -5.33 13.89 -9.38
N ALA A 53 -6.07 13.86 -10.49
CA ALA A 53 -5.97 12.80 -11.49
C ALA A 53 -4.58 12.75 -12.14
N VAL A 54 -4.03 13.90 -12.52
CA VAL A 54 -2.70 13.99 -13.14
C VAL A 54 -1.61 13.58 -12.16
N THR A 55 -1.61 14.15 -10.95
CA THR A 55 -0.60 13.83 -9.93
C THR A 55 -0.65 12.36 -9.51
N THR A 56 -1.85 11.80 -9.31
CA THR A 56 -2.02 10.38 -8.98
C THR A 56 -1.51 9.48 -10.10
N THR A 57 -1.73 9.83 -11.37
CA THR A 57 -1.23 9.05 -12.50
C THR A 57 0.29 9.03 -12.53
N VAL A 58 0.95 10.18 -12.36
CA VAL A 58 2.41 10.26 -12.30
C VAL A 58 2.95 9.48 -11.10
N GLN A 59 2.35 9.66 -9.92
CA GLN A 59 2.72 8.92 -8.72
C GLN A 59 2.57 7.40 -8.92
N MET A 60 1.50 6.94 -9.55
CA MET A 60 1.28 5.53 -9.81
C MET A 60 2.41 4.93 -10.68
N VAL A 61 2.83 5.63 -11.73
CA VAL A 61 3.94 5.18 -12.58
C VAL A 61 5.23 5.06 -11.77
N VAL A 62 5.54 6.06 -10.94
CA VAL A 62 6.74 6.05 -10.08
C VAL A 62 6.67 4.92 -9.04
N ILE A 63 5.51 4.74 -8.38
CA ILE A 63 5.29 3.69 -7.38
C ILE A 63 5.44 2.30 -8.02
N VAL A 64 4.80 2.06 -9.16
CA VAL A 64 4.89 0.77 -9.86
C VAL A 64 6.33 0.46 -10.25
N ALA A 65 7.03 1.42 -10.87
CA ALA A 65 8.43 1.25 -11.25
C ALA A 65 9.33 1.04 -10.03
N GLY A 66 9.18 1.85 -9.00
CA GLY A 66 9.95 1.75 -7.76
C GLY A 66 9.72 0.41 -7.04
N LEU A 67 8.48 0.00 -6.86
CA LEU A 67 8.17 -1.29 -6.24
C LEU A 67 8.69 -2.49 -7.03
N LEU A 68 8.62 -2.45 -8.36
CA LEU A 68 9.18 -3.51 -9.20
C LEU A 68 10.70 -3.60 -9.03
N LEU A 69 11.41 -2.47 -9.03
CA LEU A 69 12.86 -2.42 -8.82
C LEU A 69 13.24 -2.95 -7.43
N VAL A 70 12.59 -2.42 -6.38
CA VAL A 70 12.85 -2.81 -5.00
C VAL A 70 12.54 -4.29 -4.79
N THR A 71 11.37 -4.76 -5.27
CA THR A 71 10.98 -6.18 -5.14
C THR A 71 11.93 -7.09 -5.90
N SER A 72 12.36 -6.72 -7.11
CA SER A 72 13.32 -7.54 -7.86
C SER A 72 14.67 -7.67 -7.14
N SER A 73 15.17 -6.58 -6.54
CA SER A 73 16.37 -6.61 -5.72
C SER A 73 16.19 -7.48 -4.47
N ALA A 74 15.11 -7.26 -3.72
CA ALA A 74 14.83 -8.00 -2.48
C ALA A 74 14.65 -9.51 -2.73
N THR A 75 13.91 -9.88 -3.77
CA THR A 75 13.72 -11.30 -4.13
C THR A 75 15.02 -11.96 -4.58
N ASN A 76 15.89 -11.25 -5.29
CA ASN A 76 17.21 -11.79 -5.67
C ASN A 76 18.09 -12.03 -4.42
N MET A 77 18.04 -11.14 -3.43
CA MET A 77 18.75 -11.30 -2.14
C MET A 77 18.20 -12.47 -1.33
N ALA A 78 16.90 -12.75 -1.42
CA ALA A 78 16.23 -13.88 -0.76
C ALA A 78 16.38 -15.22 -1.49
N GLY A 79 17.19 -15.31 -2.56
CA GLY A 79 17.40 -16.53 -3.34
C GLY A 79 16.50 -16.66 -4.57
N GLY A 80 15.72 -15.64 -4.90
CA GLY A 80 14.82 -15.58 -6.06
C GLY A 80 13.36 -15.75 -5.71
N VAL A 81 12.49 -15.35 -6.65
CA VAL A 81 11.02 -15.41 -6.47
C VAL A 81 10.55 -16.83 -6.11
N GLY A 82 11.17 -17.87 -6.68
CA GLY A 82 10.80 -19.26 -6.41
C GLY A 82 10.99 -19.65 -4.95
N GLU A 83 12.12 -19.27 -4.33
CA GLU A 83 12.42 -19.53 -2.92
C GLU A 83 11.44 -18.76 -2.00
N VAL A 84 11.16 -17.50 -2.31
CA VAL A 84 10.21 -16.69 -1.53
C VAL A 84 8.81 -17.30 -1.56
N VAL A 85 8.35 -17.73 -2.74
CA VAL A 85 7.04 -18.39 -2.90
C VAL A 85 7.02 -19.74 -2.20
N ALA A 86 8.10 -20.52 -2.28
CA ALA A 86 8.20 -21.81 -1.60
C ALA A 86 8.19 -21.65 -0.08
N ALA A 87 8.89 -20.65 0.47
CA ALA A 87 8.86 -20.33 1.90
C ALA A 87 7.45 -19.93 2.36
N ALA A 88 6.77 -19.04 1.62
CA ALA A 88 5.40 -18.66 1.92
C ALA A 88 4.42 -19.86 1.84
N ALA A 89 4.64 -20.78 0.90
CA ALA A 89 3.83 -22.00 0.80
C ALA A 89 4.06 -22.94 1.99
N ALA A 90 5.32 -23.08 2.44
CA ALA A 90 5.66 -23.91 3.61
C ALA A 90 5.02 -23.36 4.91
N GLU A 91 4.78 -22.06 4.99
CA GLU A 91 4.06 -21.41 6.10
C GLU A 91 2.52 -21.49 5.97
N GLY A 92 1.98 -22.20 4.98
CA GLY A 92 0.53 -22.34 4.76
C GLY A 92 -0.17 -21.06 4.25
N LYS A 93 0.58 -20.06 3.72
CA LYS A 93 -0.02 -18.78 3.29
C LYS A 93 -0.86 -18.89 2.02
N PHE A 94 -0.81 -20.02 1.32
CA PHE A 94 -1.66 -20.29 0.16
C PHE A 94 -2.91 -21.13 0.49
N GLU A 95 -3.22 -21.30 1.76
CA GLU A 95 -4.48 -21.87 2.18
C GLU A 95 -5.61 -20.84 2.04
N TRP A 96 -6.39 -20.98 0.97
CA TRP A 96 -7.45 -20.04 0.59
C TRP A 96 -8.71 -20.16 1.43
N LEU A 97 -8.92 -21.32 2.07
CA LEU A 97 -10.11 -21.59 2.85
C LEU A 97 -9.74 -21.63 4.34
N PRO A 98 -10.62 -21.11 5.21
CA PRO A 98 -10.42 -21.19 6.64
C PRO A 98 -10.48 -22.65 7.10
N ALA A 99 -9.94 -22.93 8.28
CA ALA A 99 -10.21 -24.19 8.95
C ALA A 99 -11.73 -24.39 9.10
N MET A 100 -12.19 -25.66 9.07
CA MET A 100 -13.63 -25.99 9.15
C MET A 100 -14.15 -25.83 10.58
N ASP A 101 -13.77 -24.75 11.25
CA ASP A 101 -14.31 -24.33 12.54
C ASP A 101 -15.20 -23.09 12.36
N LEU A 102 -16.26 -23.01 13.16
CA LEU A 102 -17.26 -21.94 13.04
C LEU A 102 -16.67 -20.54 13.22
N ILE A 103 -15.71 -20.39 14.13
CA ILE A 103 -15.08 -19.10 14.42
C ILE A 103 -14.23 -18.66 13.24
N ASP A 104 -13.44 -19.57 12.66
CA ASP A 104 -12.57 -19.31 11.52
C ASP A 104 -13.39 -18.99 10.26
N ILE A 105 -14.47 -19.73 10.02
CA ILE A 105 -15.40 -19.46 8.91
C ILE A 105 -16.05 -18.07 9.06
N LEU A 106 -16.51 -17.73 10.26
CA LEU A 106 -17.12 -16.42 10.52
C LEU A 106 -16.09 -15.30 10.37
N GLY A 107 -14.87 -15.47 10.88
CA GLY A 107 -13.78 -14.53 10.74
C GLY A 107 -13.39 -14.29 9.28
N TRP A 108 -13.20 -15.36 8.50
CA TRP A 108 -12.90 -15.31 7.08
C TRP A 108 -14.04 -14.64 6.29
N THR A 109 -15.28 -15.01 6.57
CA THR A 109 -16.45 -14.42 5.93
C THR A 109 -16.57 -12.94 6.26
N ALA A 110 -16.37 -12.54 7.51
CA ALA A 110 -16.37 -11.14 7.93
C ALA A 110 -15.28 -10.33 7.24
N ALA A 111 -14.07 -10.87 7.13
CA ALA A 111 -12.95 -10.22 6.41
C ALA A 111 -13.27 -10.06 4.92
N LEU A 112 -13.81 -11.11 4.27
CA LEU A 112 -14.21 -11.07 2.86
C LEU A 112 -15.29 -9.99 2.61
N PHE A 113 -16.34 -9.97 3.44
CA PHE A 113 -17.40 -8.97 3.33
C PHE A 113 -16.89 -7.54 3.61
N THR A 114 -16.02 -7.38 4.60
CA THR A 114 -15.43 -6.07 4.92
C THR A 114 -14.58 -5.55 3.76
N LEU A 115 -13.76 -6.39 3.15
CA LEU A 115 -12.91 -6.00 2.02
C LEU A 115 -13.73 -5.80 0.73
N ALA A 116 -14.64 -6.71 0.42
CA ALA A 116 -15.41 -6.66 -0.82
C ALA A 116 -16.47 -5.55 -0.80
N LEU A 117 -17.24 -5.43 0.28
CA LEU A 117 -18.34 -4.46 0.37
C LEU A 117 -17.88 -3.12 0.95
N GLY A 118 -16.86 -3.09 1.80
CA GLY A 118 -16.34 -1.86 2.40
C GLY A 118 -15.76 -0.89 1.38
N SER A 119 -15.27 -1.39 0.25
CA SER A 119 -14.73 -0.56 -0.84
C SER A 119 -15.81 0.09 -1.72
N ILE A 120 -17.04 -0.44 -1.75
CA ILE A 120 -18.13 0.09 -2.60
C ILE A 120 -18.54 1.51 -2.19
N PRO A 121 -18.78 1.83 -0.89
CA PRO A 121 -19.19 3.16 -0.47
C PRO A 121 -18.02 4.13 -0.28
N GLN A 122 -16.81 3.78 -0.69
CA GLN A 122 -15.65 4.67 -0.55
C GLN A 122 -15.82 5.92 -1.41
N GLN A 123 -15.72 7.07 -0.76
CA GLN A 123 -15.95 8.36 -1.39
C GLN A 123 -14.95 8.67 -2.51
N ASP A 124 -13.71 8.25 -2.38
CA ASP A 124 -12.66 8.47 -3.37
C ASP A 124 -12.92 7.69 -4.67
N VAL A 125 -13.37 6.45 -4.59
CA VAL A 125 -13.82 5.66 -5.76
C VAL A 125 -15.04 6.32 -6.40
N PHE A 126 -16.03 6.68 -5.59
CA PHE A 126 -17.28 7.27 -6.05
C PHE A 126 -17.05 8.62 -6.74
N GLN A 127 -16.19 9.48 -6.21
CA GLN A 127 -15.84 10.76 -6.83
C GLN A 127 -15.18 10.58 -8.19
N ARG A 128 -14.26 9.61 -8.33
CA ARG A 128 -13.58 9.34 -9.60
C ARG A 128 -14.54 8.78 -10.65
N VAL A 129 -15.45 7.91 -10.25
CA VAL A 129 -16.50 7.37 -11.13
C VAL A 129 -17.42 8.50 -11.62
N ASN A 130 -17.91 9.37 -10.72
CA ASN A 130 -18.81 10.46 -11.06
C ASN A 130 -18.16 11.58 -11.89
N THR A 131 -16.86 11.77 -11.81
CA THR A 131 -16.12 12.76 -12.61
C THR A 131 -15.65 12.22 -13.96
N SER A 132 -15.96 10.97 -14.27
CA SER A 132 -15.61 10.35 -15.54
C SER A 132 -16.33 10.98 -16.71
N LYS A 133 -15.66 11.06 -17.87
CA LYS A 133 -16.20 11.68 -19.10
C LYS A 133 -17.45 11.00 -19.62
N SER A 134 -17.63 9.71 -19.36
CA SER A 134 -18.78 8.92 -19.78
C SER A 134 -18.91 7.65 -18.94
N GLU A 135 -20.11 7.07 -18.91
CA GLU A 135 -20.39 5.80 -18.25
C GLU A 135 -19.44 4.67 -18.72
N ARG A 136 -19.18 4.60 -20.02
CA ARG A 136 -18.23 3.62 -20.59
C ARG A 136 -16.82 3.77 -20.01
N VAL A 137 -16.35 5.01 -19.88
CA VAL A 137 -15.02 5.30 -19.28
C VAL A 137 -15.03 4.95 -17.80
N ALA A 138 -16.10 5.25 -17.08
CA ALA A 138 -16.22 4.86 -15.67
C ALA A 138 -16.16 3.35 -15.47
N VAL A 139 -16.96 2.59 -16.21
CA VAL A 139 -17.02 1.12 -16.12
C VAL A 139 -15.68 0.48 -16.48
N TRP A 140 -15.14 0.82 -17.65
CA TRP A 140 -13.86 0.24 -18.08
C TRP A 140 -12.69 0.65 -17.20
N GLY A 141 -12.64 1.92 -16.78
CA GLY A 141 -11.60 2.42 -15.90
C GLY A 141 -11.61 1.70 -14.54
N THR A 142 -12.77 1.52 -13.94
CA THR A 142 -12.90 0.81 -12.66
C THR A 142 -12.57 -0.68 -12.80
N THR A 143 -13.06 -1.32 -13.87
CA THR A 143 -12.80 -2.75 -14.12
C THR A 143 -11.32 -3.02 -14.38
N LEU A 144 -10.69 -2.26 -15.28
CA LEU A 144 -9.26 -2.39 -15.56
C LEU A 144 -8.41 -2.05 -14.35
N GLY A 145 -8.79 -1.01 -13.60
CA GLY A 145 -8.13 -0.64 -12.35
C GLY A 145 -8.19 -1.77 -11.31
N GLY A 146 -9.34 -2.39 -11.14
CA GLY A 146 -9.51 -3.53 -10.23
C GLY A 146 -8.68 -4.75 -10.65
N VAL A 147 -8.69 -5.09 -11.93
CA VAL A 147 -7.86 -6.19 -12.47
C VAL A 147 -6.37 -5.89 -12.28
N ALA A 148 -5.93 -4.68 -12.65
CA ALA A 148 -4.54 -4.26 -12.47
C ALA A 148 -4.12 -4.29 -10.98
N TYR A 149 -5.00 -3.82 -10.09
CA TYR A 149 -4.75 -3.85 -8.65
C TYR A 149 -4.59 -5.28 -8.10
N PHE A 150 -5.39 -6.20 -8.58
CA PHE A 150 -5.29 -7.62 -8.18
C PHE A 150 -3.90 -8.20 -8.48
N PHE A 151 -3.38 -7.97 -9.68
CA PHE A 151 -2.02 -8.43 -10.03
C PHE A 151 -0.93 -7.62 -9.31
N PHE A 152 -1.14 -6.31 -9.17
CA PHE A 152 -0.18 -5.44 -8.50
C PHE A 152 -0.02 -5.78 -7.01
N ALA A 153 -1.07 -6.25 -6.35
CA ALA A 153 -1.04 -6.60 -4.93
C ALA A 153 -0.02 -7.71 -4.59
N ALA A 154 0.33 -8.56 -5.55
CA ALA A 154 1.36 -9.58 -5.36
C ALA A 154 2.76 -8.99 -5.14
N ILE A 155 3.06 -7.80 -5.70
CA ILE A 155 4.38 -7.17 -5.64
C ILE A 155 4.77 -6.79 -4.20
N PRO A 156 3.97 -5.99 -3.45
CA PRO A 156 4.30 -5.68 -2.07
C PRO A 156 4.28 -6.91 -1.14
N LEU A 157 3.49 -7.93 -1.44
CA LEU A 157 3.53 -9.19 -0.69
C LEU A 157 4.87 -9.90 -0.89
N LEU A 158 5.34 -10.04 -2.13
CA LEU A 158 6.66 -10.60 -2.42
C LEU A 158 7.77 -9.80 -1.74
N LEU A 159 7.68 -8.47 -1.76
CA LEU A 159 8.66 -7.60 -1.09
C LEU A 159 8.67 -7.83 0.42
N ALA A 160 7.52 -7.88 1.08
CA ALA A 160 7.42 -8.11 2.52
C ALA A 160 8.00 -9.47 2.91
N TYR A 161 7.67 -10.54 2.17
CA TYR A 161 8.24 -11.87 2.40
C TYR A 161 9.76 -11.91 2.15
N SER A 162 10.24 -11.26 1.10
CA SER A 162 11.66 -11.16 0.83
C SER A 162 12.41 -10.45 1.96
N ALA A 163 11.85 -9.34 2.47
CA ALA A 163 12.44 -8.61 3.60
C ALA A 163 12.55 -9.50 4.85
N SER A 164 11.50 -10.25 5.18
CA SER A 164 11.51 -11.17 6.33
C SER A 164 12.47 -12.34 6.17
N MET A 165 12.76 -12.78 4.95
CA MET A 165 13.75 -13.82 4.68
C MET A 165 15.19 -13.30 4.73
N VAL A 166 15.43 -12.08 4.25
CA VAL A 166 16.78 -11.48 4.20
C VAL A 166 17.23 -11.01 5.59
N ASP A 167 16.35 -10.38 6.34
CA ASP A 167 16.63 -9.88 7.68
C ASP A 167 15.47 -10.20 8.66
N PRO A 168 15.39 -11.47 9.12
CA PRO A 168 14.31 -11.89 10.01
C PRO A 168 14.34 -11.15 11.35
N ALA A 169 15.53 -10.91 11.90
CA ALA A 169 15.68 -10.31 13.22
C ALA A 169 15.23 -8.84 13.23
N ALA A 170 15.68 -8.04 12.28
CA ALA A 170 15.22 -6.65 12.16
C ALA A 170 13.72 -6.56 11.84
N THR A 171 13.23 -7.47 10.98
CA THR A 171 11.81 -7.52 10.64
C THR A 171 10.95 -7.81 11.86
N GLU A 172 11.31 -8.78 12.70
CA GLU A 172 10.57 -9.14 13.91
C GLU A 172 10.52 -7.98 14.91
N VAL A 173 11.65 -7.33 15.17
CA VAL A 173 11.72 -6.16 16.06
C VAL A 173 10.85 -5.02 15.56
N LEU A 174 10.98 -4.65 14.29
CA LEU A 174 10.22 -3.55 13.70
C LEU A 174 8.72 -3.86 13.61
N MET A 175 8.35 -5.11 13.35
CA MET A 175 6.94 -5.54 13.37
C MET A 175 6.30 -5.40 14.75
N ALA A 176 7.08 -5.57 15.82
CA ALA A 176 6.59 -5.40 17.20
C ALA A 176 6.49 -3.92 17.61
N GLU A 177 7.39 -3.05 17.12
CA GLU A 177 7.43 -1.63 17.45
C GLU A 177 6.54 -0.78 16.52
N ASP A 178 6.84 -0.77 15.24
CA ASP A 178 6.08 -0.06 14.19
C ASP A 178 6.26 -0.76 12.83
N SER A 179 5.26 -1.52 12.43
CA SER A 179 5.27 -2.25 11.16
C SER A 179 5.43 -1.38 9.92
N GLN A 180 5.14 -0.06 10.01
CA GLN A 180 5.32 0.88 8.90
C GLN A 180 6.80 1.14 8.58
N LEU A 181 7.69 0.91 9.52
CA LEU A 181 9.14 1.10 9.36
C LEU A 181 9.85 -0.08 8.70
N VAL A 182 9.23 -1.26 8.61
CA VAL A 182 9.87 -2.47 8.08
C VAL A 182 10.41 -2.26 6.67
N LEU A 183 9.58 -1.84 5.73
CA LEU A 183 9.99 -1.66 4.34
C LEU A 183 10.95 -0.47 4.14
N PRO A 184 10.69 0.72 4.71
CA PRO A 184 11.66 1.81 4.63
C PRO A 184 13.03 1.43 5.19
N SER A 185 13.09 0.84 6.37
CA SER A 185 14.34 0.40 7.00
C SER A 185 15.06 -0.64 6.15
N PHE A 186 14.35 -1.63 5.62
CA PHE A 186 14.90 -2.64 4.73
C PHE A 186 15.55 -2.01 3.48
N VAL A 187 14.85 -1.08 2.84
CA VAL A 187 15.36 -0.38 1.65
C VAL A 187 16.62 0.42 1.98
N PHE A 188 16.62 1.17 3.08
CA PHE A 188 17.79 1.97 3.49
C PHE A 188 18.99 1.12 3.86
N THR A 189 18.78 -0.05 4.46
CA THR A 189 19.88 -0.90 4.93
C THR A 189 20.48 -1.75 3.82
N HIS A 190 19.66 -2.23 2.89
CA HIS A 190 20.05 -3.28 1.94
C HIS A 190 20.10 -2.81 0.47
N MET A 191 19.64 -1.58 0.17
CA MET A 191 19.60 -1.09 -1.20
C MET A 191 20.48 0.17 -1.35
N PRO A 192 21.16 0.33 -2.49
CA PRO A 192 22.02 1.49 -2.75
C PRO A 192 21.24 2.80 -2.93
#